data_5f5dfa668138d4ec841223f662339620
#
_entry.id   5f5dfa668138d4ec841223f662339620
#
_cell.length_a   1.000
_cell.length_b   1.000
_cell.length_c   1.000
_cell.angle_alpha   90.00
_cell.angle_beta   90.00
_cell.angle_gamma   90.00
#
_symmetry.space_group_name_H-M   'P 1'
#
loop_
_entity.id
_entity.type
_entity.pdbx_description
1 polymer ?
#
loop_
_entity_poly.entity_id
_entity_poly.type
_entity_poly.pdbx_seq_one_letter_code
_entity_poly.pdbx_strand_id
1 'polypeptide(L)'
;TQGGEALKTSSTADGGRVCVVLGAGNQDFLTLVDCIDKLFVRGCAVIVKHHPVRQHQHEHFLRCFEPLIELGVFASVVGDAEVGAKLVHHESVASVHLTGGVATHDAIVWGGAPSAAAPQPMLTKPITSELGCVTPYIITPDAAWTTKQLTHHAWQLANACAAQAHCNCLSPQALLIAGDWEHADAFVATLKDALRQIPMAVPYYPGVQKRHAKFAEHYGDRAERIGEALSPGAAADAAERFGEAL
;
A
#
# COMPACT_ATOMS: atom_id res chain seq x y z
N THR A 1 -9.28 19.61 -18.20
CA THR A 1 -10.53 19.79 -18.99
C THR A 1 -11.35 18.50 -19.10
N GLN A 2 -10.79 17.31 -18.91
CA GLN A 2 -11.55 16.04 -18.91
C GLN A 2 -12.34 15.81 -17.61
N GLY A 3 -11.93 16.40 -16.47
CA GLY A 3 -12.65 16.27 -15.21
C GLY A 3 -14.01 16.97 -15.14
N GLY A 4 -14.20 18.01 -15.94
CA GLY A 4 -15.46 18.76 -15.96
C GLY A 4 -16.61 18.07 -16.67
N GLU A 5 -16.33 17.15 -17.60
CA GLU A 5 -17.38 16.38 -18.29
C GLU A 5 -17.88 15.20 -17.45
N ALA A 6 -16.99 14.57 -16.65
CA ALA A 6 -17.38 13.48 -15.76
C ALA A 6 -18.35 13.95 -14.66
N LEU A 7 -18.21 15.18 -14.18
CA LEU A 7 -19.14 15.79 -13.21
C LEU A 7 -20.50 16.12 -13.81
N LYS A 8 -20.55 16.50 -15.09
CA LYS A 8 -21.82 16.84 -15.78
C LYS A 8 -22.68 15.62 -16.10
N THR A 9 -22.09 14.44 -16.26
CA THR A 9 -22.84 13.20 -16.54
C THR A 9 -23.37 12.50 -15.30
N SER A 10 -22.97 12.92 -14.08
CA SER A 10 -23.43 12.33 -12.83
C SER A 10 -24.71 12.95 -12.26
N SER A 11 -25.25 14.00 -12.88
CA SER A 11 -26.50 14.66 -12.46
C SER A 11 -27.76 14.01 -13.02
N THR A 12 -27.69 12.73 -13.45
CA THR A 12 -28.84 12.01 -13.97
C THR A 12 -29.63 11.34 -12.85
N ALA A 13 -30.92 11.26 -13.06
CA ALA A 13 -32.00 10.81 -12.20
C ALA A 13 -31.89 9.39 -11.58
N ASP A 14 -30.77 8.71 -11.71
CA ASP A 14 -30.46 7.48 -11.01
C ASP A 14 -29.71 7.83 -9.71
N GLY A 15 -30.32 7.49 -8.59
CA GLY A 15 -29.83 7.77 -7.24
C GLY A 15 -28.31 7.62 -7.12
N GLY A 16 -27.66 8.58 -6.46
CA GLY A 16 -26.21 8.76 -6.41
C GLY A 16 -25.44 7.44 -6.18
N ARG A 17 -24.38 7.24 -6.95
CA ARG A 17 -23.56 6.03 -6.88
C ARG A 17 -22.74 6.01 -5.60
N VAL A 18 -22.87 4.96 -4.79
CA VAL A 18 -22.07 4.75 -3.60
C VAL A 18 -20.83 3.94 -3.95
N CYS A 19 -19.65 4.45 -3.60
CA CYS A 19 -18.39 3.73 -3.67
C CYS A 19 -17.90 3.38 -2.26
N VAL A 20 -17.59 2.11 -2.03
CA VAL A 20 -16.86 1.69 -0.82
C VAL A 20 -15.37 1.81 -1.08
N VAL A 21 -14.67 2.56 -0.23
CA VAL A 21 -13.21 2.65 -0.21
C VAL A 21 -12.68 1.81 0.94
N LEU A 22 -11.97 0.74 0.63
CA LEU A 22 -11.22 -0.07 1.59
C LEU A 22 -9.80 0.52 1.69
N GLY A 23 -9.58 1.27 2.76
CA GLY A 23 -8.41 2.11 2.92
C GLY A 23 -7.10 1.35 3.09
N ALA A 24 -6.01 1.99 2.67
CA ALA A 24 -4.66 1.49 2.78
C ALA A 24 -4.19 1.39 4.24
N GLY A 25 -3.40 0.37 4.54
CA GLY A 25 -2.78 0.20 5.87
C GLY A 25 -1.32 0.66 5.93
N ASN A 26 -0.64 0.78 4.80
CA ASN A 26 0.78 1.04 4.75
C ASN A 26 1.17 2.52 4.87
N GLN A 27 0.35 3.44 4.35
CA GLN A 27 0.61 4.89 4.38
C GLN A 27 -0.62 5.67 4.82
N ASP A 28 -0.40 6.75 5.56
CA ASP A 28 -1.49 7.50 6.21
C ASP A 28 -2.35 8.29 5.22
N PHE A 29 -1.74 8.82 4.16
CA PHE A 29 -2.43 9.74 3.24
C PHE A 29 -3.22 9.03 2.12
N LEU A 30 -2.90 7.77 1.80
CA LEU A 30 -3.49 7.07 0.64
C LEU A 30 -5.01 6.97 0.73
N THR A 31 -5.53 6.58 1.88
CA THR A 31 -6.98 6.49 2.09
C THR A 31 -7.69 7.83 1.85
N LEU A 32 -7.06 8.93 2.23
CA LEU A 32 -7.58 10.28 1.98
C LEU A 32 -7.62 10.58 0.48
N VAL A 33 -6.54 10.30 -0.23
CA VAL A 33 -6.44 10.51 -1.70
C VAL A 33 -7.49 9.69 -2.43
N ASP A 34 -7.65 8.41 -2.05
CA ASP A 34 -8.66 7.53 -2.63
C ASP A 34 -10.08 8.08 -2.43
N CYS A 35 -10.39 8.57 -1.23
CA CYS A 35 -11.69 9.19 -0.95
C CYS A 35 -11.93 10.45 -1.79
N ILE A 36 -10.91 11.32 -1.91
CA ILE A 36 -10.98 12.55 -2.71
C ILE A 36 -11.20 12.22 -4.20
N ASP A 37 -10.50 11.21 -4.75
CA ASP A 37 -10.73 10.77 -6.13
C ASP A 37 -12.18 10.33 -6.34
N LYS A 38 -12.72 9.48 -5.45
CA LYS A 38 -14.09 8.97 -5.61
C LYS A 38 -15.13 10.06 -5.43
N LEU A 39 -14.95 10.97 -4.48
CA LEU A 39 -15.87 12.08 -4.25
C LEU A 39 -15.85 13.10 -5.40
N PHE A 40 -14.69 13.68 -5.68
CA PHE A 40 -14.59 14.88 -6.51
C PHE A 40 -14.24 14.60 -7.98
N VAL A 41 -13.58 13.48 -8.28
CA VAL A 41 -13.25 13.10 -9.65
C VAL A 41 -14.31 12.16 -10.23
N ARG A 42 -14.79 11.20 -9.43
CA ARG A 42 -15.77 10.20 -9.89
C ARG A 42 -17.21 10.56 -9.56
N GLY A 43 -17.45 11.57 -8.72
CA GLY A 43 -18.80 12.01 -8.34
C GLY A 43 -19.62 10.93 -7.62
N CYS A 44 -18.96 10.18 -6.72
CA CYS A 44 -19.60 9.14 -5.93
C CYS A 44 -19.80 9.64 -4.49
N ALA A 45 -20.88 9.20 -3.83
CA ALA A 45 -20.90 9.17 -2.37
C ALA A 45 -19.92 8.09 -1.89
N VAL A 46 -19.20 8.34 -0.81
CA VAL A 46 -18.12 7.46 -0.34
C VAL A 46 -18.43 6.92 1.05
N ILE A 47 -18.28 5.62 1.21
CA ILE A 47 -18.16 4.96 2.50
C ILE A 47 -16.71 4.47 2.62
N VAL A 48 -15.91 5.10 3.49
CA VAL A 48 -14.56 4.64 3.76
C VAL A 48 -14.51 3.70 4.94
N LYS A 49 -13.91 2.53 4.77
CA LYS A 49 -13.59 1.60 5.84
C LYS A 49 -12.09 1.60 6.05
N HIS A 50 -11.65 2.08 7.23
CA HIS A 50 -10.23 2.15 7.56
C HIS A 50 -9.59 0.78 7.69
N HIS A 51 -8.32 0.68 7.29
CA HIS A 51 -7.51 -0.51 7.60
C HIS A 51 -7.35 -0.65 9.13
N PRO A 52 -7.31 -1.86 9.71
CA PRO A 52 -7.17 -2.03 11.16
C PRO A 52 -6.01 -1.27 11.79
N VAL A 53 -4.84 -1.21 11.15
CA VAL A 53 -3.69 -0.43 11.65
C VAL A 53 -3.82 1.08 11.47
N ARG A 54 -4.91 1.57 10.85
CA ARG A 54 -5.20 3.00 10.58
C ARG A 54 -6.53 3.45 11.18
N GLN A 55 -7.11 2.68 12.09
CA GLN A 55 -8.39 3.04 12.71
C GLN A 55 -8.33 4.36 13.47
N HIS A 56 -7.18 4.74 14.01
CA HIS A 56 -6.96 6.04 14.66
C HIS A 56 -7.25 7.24 13.74
N GLN A 57 -7.25 7.06 12.43
CA GLN A 57 -7.61 8.12 11.49
C GLN A 57 -9.11 8.42 11.43
N HIS A 58 -9.96 7.52 11.93
CA HIS A 58 -11.42 7.66 11.87
C HIS A 58 -11.91 9.01 12.40
N GLU A 59 -11.50 9.37 13.60
CA GLU A 59 -11.89 10.64 14.22
C GLU A 59 -11.43 11.87 13.41
N HIS A 60 -10.25 11.78 12.79
CA HIS A 60 -9.76 12.84 11.92
C HIS A 60 -10.61 12.96 10.65
N PHE A 61 -11.01 11.84 10.07
CA PHE A 61 -11.90 11.82 8.91
C PHE A 61 -13.29 12.38 9.25
N LEU A 62 -13.86 12.02 10.39
CA LEU A 62 -15.14 12.60 10.84
C LEU A 62 -15.08 14.13 10.93
N ARG A 63 -14.01 14.68 11.46
CA ARG A 63 -13.82 16.14 11.59
C ARG A 63 -13.53 16.81 10.24
N CYS A 64 -12.64 16.23 9.41
CA CYS A 64 -12.27 16.83 8.14
C CYS A 64 -13.39 16.81 7.09
N PHE A 65 -14.20 15.74 7.12
CA PHE A 65 -15.29 15.54 6.16
C PHE A 65 -16.68 15.87 6.73
N GLU A 66 -16.77 16.52 7.91
CA GLU A 66 -18.03 16.88 8.56
C GLU A 66 -19.06 17.50 7.59
N PRO A 67 -18.73 18.50 6.74
CA PRO A 67 -19.70 19.07 5.82
C PRO A 67 -20.23 18.05 4.78
N LEU A 68 -19.42 17.08 4.38
CA LEU A 68 -19.85 16.04 3.42
C LEU A 68 -20.64 14.93 4.11
N ILE A 69 -20.40 14.71 5.39
CA ILE A 69 -21.20 13.79 6.23
C ILE A 69 -22.59 14.38 6.44
N GLU A 70 -22.70 15.69 6.76
CA GLU A 70 -23.97 16.38 6.89
C GLU A 70 -24.79 16.38 5.59
N LEU A 71 -24.11 16.46 4.43
CA LEU A 71 -24.73 16.32 3.12
C LEU A 71 -25.11 14.87 2.76
N GLY A 72 -24.75 13.89 3.60
CA GLY A 72 -25.03 12.47 3.35
C GLY A 72 -24.24 11.85 2.21
N VAL A 73 -23.12 12.47 1.78
CA VAL A 73 -22.28 11.94 0.68
C VAL A 73 -20.97 11.31 1.14
N PHE A 74 -20.70 11.32 2.45
CA PHE A 74 -19.52 10.70 3.03
C PHE A 74 -19.85 9.99 4.34
N ALA A 75 -19.29 8.81 4.55
CA ALA A 75 -19.31 8.09 5.82
C ALA A 75 -17.97 7.43 6.10
N SER A 76 -17.55 7.44 7.37
CA SER A 76 -16.31 6.79 7.84
C SER A 76 -16.66 5.65 8.79
N VAL A 77 -16.03 4.49 8.59
CA VAL A 77 -16.33 3.24 9.31
C VAL A 77 -15.03 2.57 9.76
N VAL A 78 -15.04 2.07 10.99
CA VAL A 78 -14.01 1.19 11.54
C VAL A 78 -14.56 -0.23 11.61
N GLY A 79 -13.69 -1.22 11.58
CA GLY A 79 -14.06 -2.62 11.69
C GLY A 79 -13.05 -3.56 11.03
N ASP A 80 -13.32 -4.83 11.17
CA ASP A 80 -12.52 -5.94 10.67
C ASP A 80 -12.83 -6.31 9.20
N ALA A 81 -12.42 -7.52 8.81
CA ALA A 81 -12.68 -8.06 7.48
C ALA A 81 -14.17 -8.37 7.25
N GLU A 82 -14.92 -8.72 8.30
CA GLU A 82 -16.34 -9.03 8.19
C GLU A 82 -17.15 -7.77 7.87
N VAL A 83 -16.84 -6.65 8.53
CA VAL A 83 -17.43 -5.34 8.23
C VAL A 83 -17.11 -4.95 6.78
N GLY A 84 -15.85 -5.13 6.34
CA GLY A 84 -15.45 -4.89 4.96
C GLY A 84 -16.26 -5.72 3.95
N ALA A 85 -16.42 -7.01 4.21
CA ALA A 85 -17.19 -7.91 3.35
C ALA A 85 -18.68 -7.50 3.28
N LYS A 86 -19.31 -7.15 4.42
CA LYS A 86 -20.70 -6.67 4.45
C LYS A 86 -20.88 -5.40 3.59
N LEU A 87 -19.96 -4.45 3.70
CA LEU A 87 -19.99 -3.22 2.90
C LEU A 87 -19.86 -3.51 1.41
N VAL A 88 -18.86 -4.28 1.02
CA VAL A 88 -18.56 -4.59 -0.38
C VAL A 88 -19.73 -5.30 -1.07
N HIS A 89 -20.40 -6.23 -0.39
CA HIS A 89 -21.50 -7.00 -0.95
C HIS A 89 -22.87 -6.34 -0.79
N HIS A 90 -22.97 -5.19 -0.10
CA HIS A 90 -24.27 -4.53 0.11
C HIS A 90 -24.88 -4.07 -1.21
N GLU A 91 -26.17 -4.31 -1.42
CA GLU A 91 -26.87 -4.04 -2.68
C GLU A 91 -26.82 -2.57 -3.15
N SER A 92 -26.86 -1.62 -2.20
CA SER A 92 -26.78 -0.18 -2.48
C SER A 92 -25.38 0.31 -2.87
N VAL A 93 -24.36 -0.53 -2.80
CA VAL A 93 -22.99 -0.18 -3.21
C VAL A 93 -22.83 -0.43 -4.70
N ALA A 94 -22.49 0.62 -5.43
CA ALA A 94 -22.32 0.57 -6.88
C ALA A 94 -20.92 0.17 -7.32
N SER A 95 -19.89 0.47 -6.51
CA SER A 95 -18.49 0.17 -6.86
C SER A 95 -17.63 0.06 -5.61
N VAL A 96 -16.46 -0.55 -5.78
CA VAL A 96 -15.48 -0.74 -4.71
C VAL A 96 -14.12 -0.19 -5.15
N HIS A 97 -13.39 0.38 -4.21
CA HIS A 97 -11.97 0.68 -4.36
C HIS A 97 -11.19 0.03 -3.24
N LEU A 98 -10.09 -0.63 -3.58
CA LEU A 98 -9.20 -1.30 -2.63
C LEU A 98 -7.76 -0.82 -2.83
N THR A 99 -7.16 -0.27 -1.78
CA THR A 99 -5.70 -0.16 -1.68
C THR A 99 -5.21 -1.17 -0.65
N GLY A 100 -4.56 -2.26 -1.13
CA GLY A 100 -4.23 -3.37 -0.23
C GLY A 100 -3.43 -4.50 -0.87
N GLY A 101 -3.50 -5.69 -0.27
CA GLY A 101 -2.80 -6.88 -0.76
C GLY A 101 -3.61 -7.70 -1.75
N VAL A 102 -2.92 -8.45 -2.62
CA VAL A 102 -3.51 -9.39 -3.59
C VAL A 102 -4.44 -10.38 -2.89
N ALA A 103 -4.05 -10.92 -1.73
CA ALA A 103 -4.87 -11.87 -0.99
C ALA A 103 -6.23 -11.27 -0.54
N THR A 104 -6.26 -9.98 -0.19
CA THR A 104 -7.50 -9.29 0.14
C THR A 104 -8.37 -9.07 -1.10
N HIS A 105 -7.75 -8.66 -2.21
CA HIS A 105 -8.42 -8.54 -3.50
C HIS A 105 -9.06 -9.87 -3.91
N ASP A 106 -8.30 -10.95 -3.85
CA ASP A 106 -8.76 -12.28 -4.25
C ASP A 106 -9.89 -12.79 -3.35
N ALA A 107 -9.81 -12.51 -2.04
CA ALA A 107 -10.89 -12.84 -1.12
C ALA A 107 -12.20 -12.10 -1.46
N ILE A 108 -12.10 -10.83 -1.90
CA ILE A 108 -13.26 -10.02 -2.29
C ILE A 108 -13.81 -10.46 -3.64
N VAL A 109 -12.95 -10.62 -4.64
CA VAL A 109 -13.37 -10.88 -6.01
C VAL A 109 -13.75 -12.33 -6.24
N TRP A 110 -12.99 -13.27 -5.65
CA TRP A 110 -13.11 -14.71 -5.91
C TRP A 110 -13.60 -15.53 -4.73
N GLY A 111 -13.70 -14.93 -3.53
CA GLY A 111 -14.00 -15.65 -2.28
C GLY A 111 -12.79 -16.39 -1.70
N GLY A 112 -11.59 -16.17 -2.25
CA GLY A 112 -10.34 -16.82 -1.88
C GLY A 112 -9.32 -16.76 -3.00
N ALA A 113 -8.27 -17.58 -2.92
CA ALA A 113 -7.29 -17.65 -3.99
C ALA A 113 -7.97 -18.12 -5.31
N PRO A 114 -7.70 -17.43 -6.45
CA PRO A 114 -8.24 -17.84 -7.73
C PRO A 114 -7.83 -19.29 -8.05
N SER A 115 -8.79 -20.10 -8.44
CA SER A 115 -8.55 -21.46 -8.87
C SER A 115 -9.13 -21.71 -10.25
N ALA A 116 -8.58 -22.66 -10.99
CA ALA A 116 -9.13 -23.07 -12.28
C ALA A 116 -10.58 -23.61 -12.17
N ALA A 117 -11.00 -23.98 -10.97
CA ALA A 117 -12.35 -24.48 -10.69
C ALA A 117 -13.37 -23.38 -10.38
N ALA A 118 -12.94 -22.11 -10.19
CA ALA A 118 -13.82 -20.98 -9.92
C ALA A 118 -13.73 -19.94 -11.05
N PRO A 119 -14.32 -20.17 -12.21
CA PRO A 119 -14.15 -19.33 -13.39
C PRO A 119 -14.93 -18.00 -13.33
N GLN A 120 -15.84 -17.84 -12.37
CA GLN A 120 -16.68 -16.65 -12.25
C GLN A 120 -16.35 -15.89 -10.96
N PRO A 121 -16.17 -14.56 -11.02
CA PRO A 121 -15.97 -13.75 -9.82
C PRO A 121 -17.24 -13.73 -8.97
N MET A 122 -17.08 -13.78 -7.65
CA MET A 122 -18.16 -13.59 -6.68
C MET A 122 -18.62 -12.13 -6.65
N LEU A 123 -17.69 -11.21 -6.81
CA LEU A 123 -18.01 -9.78 -6.88
C LEU A 123 -18.47 -9.43 -8.30
N THR A 124 -19.72 -9.03 -8.43
CA THR A 124 -20.32 -8.61 -9.70
C THR A 124 -20.23 -7.10 -9.96
N LYS A 125 -19.78 -6.33 -8.96
CA LYS A 125 -19.65 -4.87 -9.04
C LYS A 125 -18.28 -4.48 -9.57
N PRO A 126 -18.15 -3.32 -10.24
CA PRO A 126 -16.85 -2.76 -10.60
C PRO A 126 -15.96 -2.58 -9.37
N ILE A 127 -14.71 -3.04 -9.48
CA ILE A 127 -13.67 -2.81 -8.49
C ILE A 127 -12.46 -2.18 -9.14
N THR A 128 -11.91 -1.14 -8.51
CA THR A 128 -10.58 -0.61 -8.81
C THR A 128 -9.66 -0.96 -7.66
N SER A 129 -8.43 -1.33 -7.95
CA SER A 129 -7.49 -1.77 -6.91
C SER A 129 -6.07 -1.31 -7.17
N GLU A 130 -5.42 -0.87 -6.09
CA GLU A 130 -3.99 -0.64 -5.99
C GLU A 130 -3.41 -1.74 -5.10
N LEU A 131 -2.61 -2.63 -5.69
CA LEU A 131 -2.15 -3.85 -5.03
C LEU A 131 -0.64 -3.81 -4.78
N GLY A 132 -0.11 -4.86 -4.12
CA GLY A 132 1.33 -5.04 -3.96
C GLY A 132 2.03 -5.21 -5.30
N CYS A 133 3.27 -4.76 -5.36
CA CYS A 133 4.08 -4.80 -6.57
C CYS A 133 5.52 -5.24 -6.26
N VAL A 134 6.28 -5.55 -7.31
CA VAL A 134 7.73 -5.59 -7.32
C VAL A 134 8.19 -4.38 -8.11
N THR A 135 8.81 -3.41 -7.42
CA THR A 135 9.28 -2.18 -8.05
C THR A 135 10.74 -2.36 -8.46
N PRO A 136 11.05 -2.51 -9.75
CA PRO A 136 12.42 -2.57 -10.21
C PRO A 136 13.05 -1.18 -10.18
N TYR A 137 14.30 -1.10 -9.74
CA TYR A 137 15.15 0.06 -9.88
C TYR A 137 16.21 -0.22 -10.95
N ILE A 138 16.27 0.61 -11.98
CA ILE A 138 17.13 0.37 -13.14
C ILE A 138 18.24 1.41 -13.13
N ILE A 139 19.49 0.95 -13.13
CA ILE A 139 20.66 1.80 -13.28
C ILE A 139 21.12 1.71 -14.73
N THR A 140 21.07 2.83 -15.41
CA THR A 140 21.56 2.94 -16.80
C THR A 140 23.02 3.43 -16.81
N PRO A 141 23.90 2.74 -17.51
CA PRO A 141 25.34 3.09 -17.57
C PRO A 141 25.66 4.14 -18.65
N ASP A 142 24.76 5.08 -18.87
CA ASP A 142 24.81 6.04 -19.98
C ASP A 142 25.67 7.30 -19.69
N ALA A 143 26.17 7.44 -18.47
CA ALA A 143 27.00 8.58 -18.07
C ALA A 143 28.19 8.13 -17.22
N ALA A 144 29.27 8.91 -17.31
CA ALA A 144 30.40 8.78 -16.40
C ALA A 144 30.00 9.26 -14.99
N TRP A 145 29.79 8.34 -14.08
CA TRP A 145 29.42 8.66 -12.70
C TRP A 145 30.64 9.04 -11.87
N THR A 146 30.57 10.18 -11.21
CA THR A 146 31.53 10.53 -10.18
C THR A 146 31.25 9.75 -8.89
N THR A 147 32.25 9.57 -8.05
CA THR A 147 32.07 8.94 -6.72
C THR A 147 30.96 9.60 -5.91
N LYS A 148 30.83 10.93 -6.00
CA LYS A 148 29.76 11.67 -5.31
C LYS A 148 28.35 11.29 -5.82
N GLN A 149 28.18 11.17 -7.12
CA GLN A 149 26.92 10.76 -7.73
C GLN A 149 26.59 9.31 -7.37
N LEU A 150 27.56 8.41 -7.44
CA LEU A 150 27.41 7.02 -7.05
C LEU A 150 26.93 6.91 -5.60
N THR A 151 27.60 7.60 -4.68
CA THR A 151 27.22 7.63 -3.26
C THR A 151 25.82 8.21 -3.08
N HIS A 152 25.50 9.33 -3.75
CA HIS A 152 24.20 9.97 -3.65
C HIS A 152 23.06 9.03 -4.08
N HIS A 153 23.19 8.39 -5.23
CA HIS A 153 22.15 7.48 -5.73
C HIS A 153 22.03 6.18 -4.93
N ALA A 154 23.15 5.68 -4.42
CA ALA A 154 23.11 4.54 -3.49
C ALA A 154 22.33 4.86 -2.21
N TRP A 155 22.54 6.04 -1.62
CA TRP A 155 21.77 6.52 -0.48
C TRP A 155 20.30 6.77 -0.81
N GLN A 156 19.99 7.34 -1.97
CA GLN A 156 18.59 7.50 -2.40
C GLN A 156 17.90 6.14 -2.48
N LEU A 157 18.55 5.16 -3.10
CA LEU A 157 18.00 3.81 -3.23
C LEU A 157 17.83 3.13 -1.87
N ALA A 158 18.83 3.24 -0.99
CA ALA A 158 18.76 2.68 0.35
C ALA A 158 17.59 3.27 1.16
N ASN A 159 17.41 4.60 1.12
CA ASN A 159 16.27 5.26 1.77
C ASN A 159 14.92 4.84 1.16
N ALA A 160 14.84 4.71 -0.16
CA ALA A 160 13.64 4.24 -0.84
C ALA A 160 13.27 2.79 -0.44
N CYS A 161 14.29 1.92 -0.29
CA CYS A 161 14.09 0.57 0.22
C CYS A 161 13.56 0.56 1.66
N ALA A 162 14.11 1.41 2.54
CA ALA A 162 13.77 1.43 3.96
C ALA A 162 12.45 2.18 4.27
N ALA A 163 11.94 2.96 3.32
CA ALA A 163 10.76 3.79 3.51
C ALA A 163 9.56 2.98 4.02
N GLN A 164 8.84 3.52 5.03
CA GLN A 164 7.66 2.90 5.63
C GLN A 164 7.89 1.46 6.12
N ALA A 165 9.06 1.18 6.70
CA ALA A 165 9.48 -0.16 7.12
C ALA A 165 9.36 -1.20 5.98
N HIS A 166 9.75 -0.84 4.77
CA HIS A 166 9.62 -1.63 3.53
C HIS A 166 8.16 -1.93 3.11
N CYS A 167 7.18 -1.22 3.65
CA CYS A 167 5.76 -1.44 3.34
C CYS A 167 5.22 -0.42 2.33
N ASN A 168 6.08 0.24 1.58
CA ASN A 168 5.70 1.15 0.50
C ASN A 168 5.66 0.38 -0.84
N CYS A 169 4.59 0.56 -1.62
CA CYS A 169 4.47 -0.01 -2.97
C CYS A 169 5.56 0.47 -3.93
N LEU A 170 6.14 1.65 -3.70
CA LEU A 170 7.26 2.19 -4.47
C LEU A 170 8.64 1.78 -3.93
N SER A 171 8.71 1.03 -2.82
CA SER A 171 9.99 0.53 -2.31
C SER A 171 10.64 -0.43 -3.32
N PRO A 172 11.86 -0.16 -3.77
CA PRO A 172 12.58 -1.04 -4.68
C PRO A 172 12.77 -2.44 -4.09
N GLN A 173 12.36 -3.44 -4.85
CA GLN A 173 12.52 -4.85 -4.48
C GLN A 173 13.43 -5.62 -5.44
N ALA A 174 13.77 -5.00 -6.56
CA ALA A 174 14.71 -5.52 -7.53
C ALA A 174 15.63 -4.40 -8.02
N LEU A 175 16.92 -4.69 -8.12
CA LEU A 175 17.91 -3.79 -8.69
C LEU A 175 18.44 -4.41 -9.97
N LEU A 176 18.30 -3.69 -11.09
CA LEU A 176 18.79 -4.06 -12.41
C LEU A 176 19.98 -3.19 -12.74
N ILE A 177 21.13 -3.80 -12.91
CA ILE A 177 22.40 -3.15 -13.24
C ILE A 177 23.00 -3.86 -14.45
N ALA A 178 23.55 -3.11 -15.41
CA ALA A 178 24.31 -3.71 -16.50
C ALA A 178 25.60 -4.35 -15.95
N GLY A 179 25.80 -5.63 -16.28
CA GLY A 179 26.91 -6.41 -15.72
C GLY A 179 28.30 -5.97 -16.19
N ASP A 180 28.38 -5.26 -17.30
CA ASP A 180 29.59 -4.69 -17.87
C ASP A 180 29.82 -3.22 -17.50
N TRP A 181 28.96 -2.64 -16.64
CA TRP A 181 29.16 -1.28 -16.15
C TRP A 181 30.30 -1.23 -15.13
N GLU A 182 31.34 -0.44 -15.44
CA GLU A 182 32.57 -0.36 -14.63
C GLU A 182 32.36 0.00 -13.14
N HIS A 183 31.24 0.64 -12.81
CA HIS A 183 30.91 1.03 -11.43
C HIS A 183 29.91 0.07 -10.74
N ALA A 184 29.51 -1.02 -11.38
CA ALA A 184 28.46 -1.92 -10.86
C ALA A 184 28.78 -2.43 -9.45
N ASP A 185 29.98 -3.00 -9.26
CA ASP A 185 30.41 -3.54 -7.96
C ASP A 185 30.54 -2.44 -6.90
N ALA A 186 31.12 -1.29 -7.28
CA ALA A 186 31.27 -0.15 -6.39
C ALA A 186 29.91 0.41 -5.94
N PHE A 187 28.93 0.47 -6.85
CA PHE A 187 27.57 0.89 -6.53
C PHE A 187 26.90 -0.07 -5.55
N VAL A 188 26.96 -1.37 -5.80
CA VAL A 188 26.38 -2.39 -4.94
C VAL A 188 27.03 -2.37 -3.53
N ALA A 189 28.34 -2.25 -3.47
CA ALA A 189 29.06 -2.11 -2.19
C ALA A 189 28.60 -0.87 -1.41
N THR A 190 28.53 0.29 -2.09
CA THR A 190 28.07 1.56 -1.47
C THR A 190 26.60 1.46 -1.02
N LEU A 191 25.74 0.81 -1.81
CA LEU A 191 24.35 0.59 -1.44
C LEU A 191 24.24 -0.28 -0.17
N LYS A 192 24.99 -1.37 -0.09
CA LYS A 192 25.03 -2.23 1.12
C LYS A 192 25.51 -1.45 2.34
N ASP A 193 26.52 -0.61 2.18
CA ASP A 193 27.01 0.24 3.27
C ASP A 193 25.99 1.29 3.71
N ALA A 194 25.27 1.88 2.78
CA ALA A 194 24.16 2.80 3.09
C ALA A 194 23.03 2.08 3.83
N LEU A 195 22.64 0.88 3.39
CA LEU A 195 21.60 0.07 4.05
C LEU A 195 22.00 -0.33 5.49
N ARG A 196 23.29 -0.60 5.75
CA ARG A 196 23.76 -0.89 7.13
C ARG A 196 23.66 0.30 8.06
N GLN A 197 23.72 1.52 7.52
CA GLN A 197 23.66 2.75 8.30
C GLN A 197 22.24 3.27 8.54
N ILE A 198 21.25 2.79 7.80
CA ILE A 198 19.85 3.18 7.99
C ILE A 198 19.29 2.45 9.22
N PRO A 199 18.74 3.19 10.20
CA PRO A 199 18.11 2.57 11.35
C PRO A 199 16.98 1.63 10.92
N MET A 200 16.94 0.44 11.50
CA MET A 200 15.84 -0.51 11.27
C MET A 200 14.53 0.09 11.76
N ALA A 201 13.58 0.23 10.85
CA ALA A 201 12.24 0.64 11.21
C ALA A 201 11.48 -0.53 11.87
N VAL A 202 10.68 -0.19 12.88
CA VAL A 202 9.81 -1.17 13.53
C VAL A 202 8.74 -1.66 12.53
N PRO A 203 8.61 -2.97 12.33
CA PRO A 203 7.62 -3.51 11.39
C PRO A 203 6.21 -3.41 12.00
N TYR A 204 5.48 -2.39 11.61
CA TYR A 204 4.11 -2.13 12.08
C TYR A 204 3.03 -2.82 11.22
N TYR A 205 3.36 -3.17 9.98
CA TYR A 205 2.37 -3.69 9.04
C TYR A 205 2.21 -5.22 9.19
N PRO A 206 0.98 -5.75 9.19
CA PRO A 206 0.75 -7.18 9.40
C PRO A 206 1.47 -8.06 8.37
N GLY A 207 2.06 -9.14 8.85
CA GLY A 207 2.68 -10.17 8.01
C GLY A 207 4.12 -9.86 7.56
N VAL A 208 4.75 -8.75 7.97
CA VAL A 208 6.15 -8.42 7.61
C VAL A 208 7.09 -9.54 8.03
N GLN A 209 7.03 -9.99 9.27
CA GLN A 209 7.89 -11.07 9.79
C GLN A 209 7.69 -12.38 9.02
N LYS A 210 6.44 -12.74 8.70
CA LYS A 210 6.13 -13.94 7.92
C LYS A 210 6.68 -13.86 6.50
N ARG A 211 6.62 -12.68 5.86
CA ARG A 211 7.22 -12.46 4.53
C ARG A 211 8.73 -12.55 4.59
N HIS A 212 9.35 -11.94 5.59
CA HIS A 212 10.80 -12.02 5.79
C HIS A 212 11.27 -13.47 5.99
N ALA A 213 10.56 -14.25 6.82
CA ALA A 213 10.89 -15.66 7.04
C ALA A 213 10.78 -16.49 5.74
N LYS A 214 9.70 -16.29 4.95
CA LYS A 214 9.53 -16.96 3.65
C LYS A 214 10.62 -16.59 2.65
N PHE A 215 11.05 -15.31 2.64
CA PHE A 215 12.14 -14.87 1.79
C PHE A 215 13.46 -15.55 2.19
N ALA A 216 13.78 -15.55 3.47
CA ALA A 216 14.98 -16.21 3.98
C ALA A 216 14.98 -17.72 3.69
N GLU A 217 13.84 -18.39 3.86
CA GLU A 217 13.67 -19.81 3.52
C GLU A 217 13.88 -20.07 2.01
N HIS A 218 13.27 -19.24 1.15
CA HIS A 218 13.35 -19.42 -0.30
C HIS A 218 14.76 -19.24 -0.86
N TYR A 219 15.48 -18.23 -0.37
CA TYR A 219 16.82 -17.91 -0.87
C TYR A 219 17.95 -18.65 -0.14
N GLY A 220 17.73 -19.06 1.12
CA GLY A 220 18.71 -19.79 1.92
C GLY A 220 20.06 -19.07 1.95
N ASP A 221 21.15 -19.81 1.65
CA ASP A 221 22.52 -19.28 1.65
C ASP A 221 22.79 -18.21 0.57
N ARG A 222 21.89 -18.02 -0.38
CA ARG A 222 21.99 -16.94 -1.37
C ARG A 222 21.51 -15.59 -0.81
N ALA A 223 20.85 -15.59 0.34
CA ALA A 223 20.40 -14.36 0.99
C ALA A 223 21.51 -13.77 1.87
N GLU A 224 21.94 -12.56 1.57
CA GLU A 224 22.80 -11.78 2.45
C GLU A 224 21.95 -10.95 3.42
N ARG A 225 22.21 -11.09 4.70
CA ARG A 225 21.59 -10.25 5.72
C ARG A 225 22.37 -8.95 5.86
N ILE A 226 21.69 -7.82 5.66
CA ILE A 226 22.25 -6.48 5.83
C ILE A 226 21.57 -5.81 7.02
N GLY A 227 22.35 -5.29 7.96
CA GLY A 227 21.86 -4.68 9.20
C GLY A 227 21.73 -5.66 10.36
N GLU A 228 21.49 -5.12 11.54
CA GLU A 228 21.29 -5.91 12.76
C GLU A 228 19.85 -6.42 12.81
N ALA A 229 19.68 -7.66 13.29
CA ALA A 229 18.36 -8.17 13.59
C ALA A 229 17.75 -7.37 14.76
N LEU A 230 16.51 -6.91 14.63
CA LEU A 230 15.78 -6.42 15.79
C LEU A 230 15.77 -7.51 16.86
N SER A 231 16.15 -7.16 18.09
CA SER A 231 16.01 -8.09 19.21
C SER A 231 14.55 -8.53 19.33
N PRO A 232 14.27 -9.78 19.70
CA PRO A 232 12.90 -10.25 19.88
C PRO A 232 12.08 -9.35 20.83
N GLY A 233 12.71 -8.75 21.85
CA GLY A 233 12.08 -7.79 22.76
C GLY A 233 11.70 -6.47 22.06
N ALA A 234 12.56 -5.90 21.22
CA ALA A 234 12.25 -4.65 20.54
C ALA A 234 11.06 -4.78 19.57
N ALA A 235 10.86 -5.94 18.97
CA ALA A 235 9.70 -6.20 18.10
C ALA A 235 8.41 -6.40 18.93
N ALA A 236 8.49 -7.02 20.10
CA ALA A 236 7.37 -7.20 21.02
C ALA A 236 6.96 -5.86 21.67
N ASP A 237 7.91 -5.10 22.23
CA ASP A 237 7.68 -3.78 22.82
C ASP A 237 7.06 -2.79 21.82
N ALA A 238 7.43 -2.90 20.56
CA ALA A 238 6.86 -2.07 19.51
C ALA A 238 5.42 -2.49 19.16
N ALA A 239 5.14 -3.79 19.09
CA ALA A 239 3.79 -4.30 18.85
C ALA A 239 2.86 -3.94 20.03
N GLU A 240 3.35 -3.97 21.26
CA GLU A 240 2.62 -3.58 22.46
C GLU A 240 2.32 -2.07 22.48
N ARG A 241 3.32 -1.23 22.22
CA ARG A 241 3.14 0.24 22.12
C ARG A 241 2.19 0.66 21.01
N PHE A 242 2.16 -0.06 19.89
CA PHE A 242 1.18 0.19 18.83
C PHE A 242 -0.19 -0.42 19.16
N GLY A 243 -0.27 -1.48 19.95
CA GLY A 243 -1.52 -2.06 20.44
C GLY A 243 -2.19 -1.24 21.52
N GLU A 244 -1.41 -0.57 22.39
CA GLU A 244 -1.93 0.36 23.40
C GLU A 244 -2.34 1.74 22.83
N ALA A 245 -1.86 2.09 21.63
CA ALA A 245 -2.21 3.34 20.94
C ALA A 245 -3.41 3.20 19.99
N LEU A 246 -3.99 2.01 19.87
CA LEU A 246 -5.18 1.67 19.08
C LEU A 246 -6.34 1.31 19.98
#